data_84c6fb1d4fbe3455e9a48518267cc003
#
_entry.id   84c6fb1d4fbe3455e9a48518267cc003
#
_cell.length_a   1.000
_cell.length_b   1.000
_cell.length_c   1.000
_cell.angle_alpha   90.00
_cell.angle_beta   90.00
_cell.angle_gamma   90.00
#
_symmetry.space_group_name_H-M   'P 1'
#
loop_
_entity.id
_entity.type
_entity.pdbx_description
1 polymer ?
#
loop_
_entity_poly.entity_id
_entity_poly.type
_entity_poly.pdbx_seq_one_letter_code
_entity_poly.pdbx_strand_id
1 'polypeptide(L)' 'MAENVVHNMRARVRQLRKVAAMSHNPEIIEALRNMADEVEADAERLEGVICGSSDDATDAR' A
#
# COMPACT_ATOMS: atom_id res chain seq x y z
N MET A 1 -13.00 -8.57 -5.77
CA MET A 1 -11.78 -9.03 -6.27
C MET A 1 -10.70 -8.02 -6.16
N ALA A 2 -10.70 -7.00 -7.00
CA ALA A 2 -9.66 -6.00 -6.91
C ALA A 2 -9.66 -5.33 -5.55
N GLU A 3 -10.82 -5.14 -4.97
CA GLU A 3 -10.92 -4.53 -3.66
C GLU A 3 -10.25 -5.39 -2.61
N ASN A 4 -10.36 -6.69 -2.76
CA ASN A 4 -9.73 -7.58 -1.79
C ASN A 4 -8.21 -7.51 -1.88
N VAL A 5 -7.70 -7.32 -3.09
CA VAL A 5 -6.26 -7.22 -3.27
C VAL A 5 -5.74 -5.97 -2.56
N VAL A 6 -6.41 -4.84 -2.77
CA VAL A 6 -6.00 -3.60 -2.14
C VAL A 6 -6.12 -3.72 -0.62
N HIS A 7 -7.20 -4.33 -0.16
CA HIS A 7 -7.40 -4.49 1.26
C HIS A 7 -6.28 -5.34 1.87
N ASN A 8 -5.91 -6.41 1.18
CA ASN A 8 -4.84 -7.27 1.66
C ASN A 8 -3.50 -6.55 1.66
N MET A 9 -3.26 -5.72 0.66
CA MET A 9 -2.03 -4.96 0.60
C MET A 9 -1.95 -3.97 1.75
N ARG A 10 -3.04 -3.31 2.06
CA ARG A 10 -3.06 -2.37 3.17
C ARG A 10 -2.88 -3.07 4.51
N ALA A 11 -3.45 -4.27 4.65
CA ALA A 11 -3.26 -5.04 5.86
C ALA A 11 -1.80 -5.43 6.01
N ARG A 12 -1.15 -5.77 4.90
CA ARG A 12 0.27 -6.12 4.93
C ARG A 12 1.11 -4.91 5.32
N VAL A 13 0.76 -3.73 4.81
CA VAL A 13 1.47 -2.52 5.18
C VAL A 13 1.40 -2.29 6.68
N ARG A 14 0.23 -2.44 7.26
CA ARG A 14 0.07 -2.25 8.69
C ARG A 14 0.89 -3.27 9.47
N GLN A 15 0.91 -4.49 8.98
CA GLN A 15 1.66 -5.53 9.65
C GLN A 15 3.17 -5.27 9.56
N LEU A 16 3.64 -4.83 8.40
CA LEU A 16 5.04 -4.51 8.23
C LEU A 16 5.45 -3.36 9.15
N ARG A 17 4.61 -2.35 9.26
CA ARG A 17 4.91 -1.23 10.13
C ARG A 17 4.89 -1.63 11.59
N LYS A 18 4.01 -2.55 11.96
CA LYS A 18 3.93 -3.03 13.32
C LYS A 18 5.19 -3.81 13.67
N VAL A 19 5.64 -4.68 12.76
CA VAL A 19 6.84 -5.46 12.99
C VAL A 19 8.05 -4.52 13.06
N ALA A 20 8.08 -3.50 12.21
CA ALA A 20 9.17 -2.54 12.24
C ALA A 20 9.22 -1.82 13.58
N ALA A 21 8.06 -1.47 14.12
CA ALA A 21 8.00 -0.78 15.40
C ALA A 21 8.48 -1.65 16.54
N MET A 22 8.37 -2.97 16.39
CA MET A 22 8.79 -3.89 17.42
C MET A 22 10.24 -4.33 17.26
N SER A 23 10.85 -3.99 16.15
CA SER A 23 12.23 -4.41 15.90
C SER A 23 13.20 -3.46 16.57
N HIS A 24 14.34 -4.01 16.93
CA HIS A 24 15.38 -3.19 17.53
C HIS A 24 16.55 -2.97 16.58
N ASN A 25 16.51 -3.61 15.43
CA ASN A 25 17.59 -3.51 14.48
C ASN A 25 17.29 -2.43 13.44
N PRO A 26 18.06 -1.35 13.39
CA PRO A 26 17.74 -0.26 12.47
C PRO A 26 17.75 -0.67 11.01
N GLU A 27 18.57 -1.63 10.65
CA GLU A 27 18.60 -2.08 9.26
C GLU A 27 17.30 -2.79 8.90
N ILE A 28 16.82 -3.61 9.83
CA ILE A 28 15.57 -4.32 9.61
C ILE A 28 14.42 -3.34 9.60
N ILE A 29 14.43 -2.36 10.50
CA ILE A 29 13.38 -1.36 10.55
C ILE A 29 13.33 -0.63 9.22
N GLU A 30 14.46 -0.23 8.70
CA GLU A 30 14.50 0.51 7.45
C GLU A 30 14.01 -0.36 6.30
N ALA A 31 14.43 -1.61 6.26
CA ALA A 31 14.00 -2.52 5.21
C ALA A 31 12.49 -2.73 5.24
N LEU A 32 11.94 -2.91 6.45
CA LEU A 32 10.51 -3.12 6.59
C LEU A 32 9.72 -1.88 6.20
N ARG A 33 10.23 -0.71 6.56
CA ARG A 33 9.56 0.53 6.21
C ARG A 33 9.58 0.74 4.70
N ASN A 34 10.69 0.40 4.06
CA ASN A 34 10.79 0.52 2.61
C ASN A 34 9.79 -0.42 1.93
N MET A 35 9.68 -1.64 2.45
CA MET A 35 8.75 -2.59 1.90
C MET A 35 7.31 -2.11 2.09
N ALA A 36 7.02 -1.57 3.27
CA ALA A 36 5.68 -1.06 3.54
C ALA A 36 5.35 0.10 2.61
N ASP A 37 6.32 0.97 2.37
CA ASP A 37 6.10 2.11 1.49
C ASP A 37 5.84 1.64 0.06
N GLU A 38 6.55 0.63 -0.38
CA GLU A 38 6.36 0.10 -1.73
C GLU A 38 4.98 -0.53 -1.88
N VAL A 39 4.59 -1.31 -0.89
CA VAL A 39 3.28 -1.96 -0.95
C VAL A 39 2.18 -0.91 -0.88
N GLU A 40 2.38 0.12 -0.07
CA GLU A 40 1.40 1.17 0.05
C GLU A 40 1.27 1.93 -1.27
N ALA A 41 2.38 2.21 -1.92
CA ALA A 41 2.36 2.89 -3.20
C ALA A 41 1.64 2.04 -4.25
N ASP A 42 1.88 0.74 -4.21
CA ASP A 42 1.22 -0.17 -5.14
C ASP A 42 -0.27 -0.20 -4.87
N ALA A 43 -0.67 -0.23 -3.61
CA ALA A 43 -2.08 -0.25 -3.25
C ALA A 43 -2.77 1.04 -3.72
N GLU A 44 -2.10 2.16 -3.55
CA GLU A 44 -2.65 3.43 -4.00
C GLU A 44 -2.78 3.46 -5.50
N ARG A 45 -1.81 2.90 -6.18
CA ARG A 45 -1.84 2.87 -7.64
C ARG A 45 -3.00 1.99 -8.13
N LEU A 46 -3.19 0.85 -7.45
CA LEU A 46 -4.28 -0.03 -7.83
C LEU A 46 -5.63 0.62 -7.56
N GLU A 47 -5.74 1.31 -6.42
CA GLU A 47 -6.95 2.02 -6.11
C GLU A 47 -7.22 3.09 -7.15
N GLY A 48 -6.19 3.77 -7.57
CA GLY A 48 -6.31 4.79 -8.59
C GLY A 48 -6.79 4.23 -9.90
N VAL A 49 -6.29 3.06 -10.25
CA VAL A 49 -6.72 2.42 -11.49
C VAL A 49 -8.18 2.03 -11.41
N ILE A 50 -8.57 1.45 -10.28
CA ILE A 50 -9.95 1.01 -10.11
C ILE A 50 -10.91 2.18 -10.07
N CYS A 51 -10.62 3.15 -9.24
CA CYS A 51 -11.47 4.32 -9.13
C CYS A 51 -11.20 5.25 -10.28
N GLY A 52 -10.00 5.23 -10.75
CA GLY A 52 -9.59 6.13 -11.79
C GLY A 52 -10.30 5.92 -13.08
N SER A 53 -10.68 4.72 -13.32
CA SER A 53 -11.44 4.47 -14.52
C SER A 53 -12.66 5.32 -14.51
N SER A 54 -13.30 5.37 -13.39
CA SER A 54 -14.48 6.16 -13.27
C SER A 54 -14.10 7.60 -13.31
N ASP A 55 -13.09 7.92 -12.66
CA ASP A 55 -12.69 9.27 -12.59
C ASP A 55 -12.30 9.78 -13.89
N ASP A 56 -11.59 9.03 -14.62
CA ASP A 56 -11.19 9.47 -15.89
C ASP A 56 -12.32 9.86 -16.66
N ALA A 57 -13.29 9.09 -16.62
CA ALA A 57 -14.44 9.41 -17.35
C ALA A 57 -14.90 10.75 -16.91
N THR A 58 -14.80 10.97 -15.69
CA THR A 58 -15.32 12.17 -15.20
C THR A 58 -14.42 13.26 -15.52
N ASP A 59 -13.26 13.04 -15.20
CA ASP A 59 -12.39 14.01 -15.36
C ASP A 59 -12.42 14.59 -16.56
N ALA A 60 -12.45 13.84 -17.40
CA ALA A 60 -12.41 14.32 -18.64
C ALA A 60 -13.06 15.51 -18.61
N ARG A 61 -13.61 15.50 -17.83
CA ARG A 61 -13.99 16.67 -17.72
C ARG A 61 -14.20 17.36 -18.74
#